data_c6ecc40a5e35714c6111398841cc2043
#
_entry.id   c6ecc40a5e35714c6111398841cc2043
#
_cell.length_a   1.000
_cell.length_b   1.000
_cell.length_c   1.000
_cell.angle_alpha   90.00
_cell.angle_beta   90.00
_cell.angle_gamma   90.00
#
_symmetry.space_group_name_H-M   'P 1'
#
loop_
_entity.id
_entity.type
_entity.pdbx_description
1 polymer ?
#
loop_
_entity_poly.entity_id
_entity_poly.type
_entity_poly.pdbx_seq_one_letter_code
_entity_poly.pdbx_strand_id
1 'polypeptide(L)'
;MNIELQWEIPAPDGLTDTEGLLERVAGACFATEGIENAAFAVRITDDEGIRALNRAMRNIDSATDVLSFPTVQFPAGKTAKDCPKRLKREYDPYMGKINLGDCVINLNRAVQQAEEYGHPLTRELAYLTAHSAFHLMGYDHMNEEEKKVMRDMEEKALGSLGITRIDYDALFAKACEAMENAYCPYSKFRVGACILAEDRRTFEGCNFENASYPAGICAERCAAANAIVHGARRFAAIAVVGSTAVAWPCGICRQVLREFSDESLPVIVGQLGKGYTVRTLGELLPEGLTPEDLGVRV
;
A
#
# COMPACT_ATOMS: atom_id res chain seq x y z
N MET A 1 -19.39 8.01 10.47
CA MET A 1 -18.90 6.73 9.93
C MET A 1 -19.29 6.64 8.47
N ASN A 2 -18.34 6.41 7.56
CA ASN A 2 -18.58 6.35 6.10
C ASN A 2 -18.71 4.90 5.60
N ILE A 3 -18.36 3.94 6.47
CA ILE A 3 -18.57 2.51 6.24
C ILE A 3 -19.25 1.83 7.44
N GLU A 4 -19.82 0.67 7.16
CA GLU A 4 -20.20 -0.34 8.14
C GLU A 4 -19.40 -1.61 7.80
N LEU A 5 -18.44 -1.99 8.66
CA LEU A 5 -17.56 -3.14 8.40
C LEU A 5 -18.09 -4.41 9.08
N GLN A 6 -18.25 -5.48 8.32
CA GLN A 6 -18.62 -6.80 8.79
C GLN A 6 -17.60 -7.86 8.35
N TRP A 7 -17.09 -8.62 9.30
CA TRP A 7 -16.27 -9.81 9.05
C TRP A 7 -17.14 -11.07 9.10
N GLU A 8 -17.20 -11.81 8.00
CA GLU A 8 -17.86 -13.13 7.93
C GLU A 8 -16.88 -14.27 8.26
N ILE A 9 -15.60 -13.97 8.30
CA ILE A 9 -14.50 -14.89 8.64
C ILE A 9 -13.58 -14.21 9.67
N PRO A 10 -12.75 -14.97 10.41
CA PRO A 10 -11.79 -14.38 11.34
C PRO A 10 -10.82 -13.43 10.65
N ALA A 11 -10.58 -12.26 11.25
CA ALA A 11 -9.54 -11.35 10.78
C ALA A 11 -8.15 -11.98 10.99
N PRO A 12 -7.22 -11.83 10.05
CA PRO A 12 -5.84 -12.29 10.20
C PRO A 12 -5.13 -11.60 11.38
N ASP A 13 -4.22 -12.35 12.03
CA ASP A 13 -3.34 -11.78 13.04
C ASP A 13 -2.50 -10.64 12.43
N GLY A 14 -2.30 -9.57 13.18
CA GLY A 14 -1.51 -8.41 12.75
C GLY A 14 -2.27 -7.33 11.97
N LEU A 15 -3.54 -7.55 11.60
CA LEU A 15 -4.39 -6.48 11.06
C LEU A 15 -4.97 -5.64 12.22
N THR A 16 -4.30 -4.55 12.52
CA THR A 16 -4.80 -3.57 13.50
C THR A 16 -5.52 -2.42 12.78
N ASP A 17 -6.59 -1.89 13.38
CA ASP A 17 -7.35 -0.71 12.89
C ASP A 17 -7.84 -0.82 11.43
N THR A 18 -8.26 -2.02 10.99
CA THR A 18 -8.80 -2.20 9.62
C THR A 18 -10.03 -1.32 9.38
N GLU A 19 -10.94 -1.25 10.34
CA GLU A 19 -12.14 -0.42 10.23
C GLU A 19 -11.78 1.07 10.07
N GLY A 20 -10.88 1.60 10.90
CA GLY A 20 -10.42 2.97 10.80
C GLY A 20 -9.69 3.25 9.47
N LEU A 21 -8.92 2.30 8.96
CA LEU A 21 -8.29 2.41 7.64
C LEU A 21 -9.34 2.53 6.53
N LEU A 22 -10.28 1.59 6.46
CA LEU A 22 -11.31 1.56 5.40
C LEU A 22 -12.27 2.76 5.51
N GLU A 23 -12.56 3.23 6.72
CA GLU A 23 -13.31 4.46 6.97
C GLU A 23 -12.61 5.69 6.36
N ARG A 24 -11.29 5.83 6.56
CA ARG A 24 -10.50 6.91 5.96
C ARG A 24 -10.48 6.81 4.43
N VAL A 25 -10.36 5.59 3.89
CA VAL A 25 -10.37 5.36 2.44
C VAL A 25 -11.70 5.78 1.83
N ALA A 26 -12.82 5.35 2.41
CA ALA A 26 -14.15 5.75 1.95
C ALA A 26 -14.30 7.28 1.98
N GLY A 27 -13.89 7.92 3.08
CA GLY A 27 -13.91 9.38 3.22
C GLY A 27 -13.07 10.10 2.15
N ALA A 28 -11.89 9.59 1.83
CA ALA A 28 -11.03 10.14 0.78
C ALA A 28 -11.65 9.97 -0.63
N CYS A 29 -12.28 8.82 -0.92
CA CYS A 29 -13.02 8.62 -2.17
C CYS A 29 -14.17 9.60 -2.31
N PHE A 30 -14.96 9.79 -1.26
CA PHE A 30 -16.07 10.76 -1.26
C PHE A 30 -15.59 12.20 -1.42
N ALA A 31 -14.52 12.59 -0.72
CA ALA A 31 -13.92 13.91 -0.84
C ALA A 31 -13.41 14.19 -2.27
N THR A 32 -12.85 13.16 -2.93
CA THR A 32 -12.36 13.26 -4.31
C THR A 32 -13.49 13.57 -5.30
N GLU A 33 -14.71 13.05 -5.05
CA GLU A 33 -15.92 13.31 -5.82
C GLU A 33 -16.74 14.52 -5.32
N GLY A 34 -16.36 15.13 -4.19
CA GLY A 34 -17.12 16.22 -3.58
C GLY A 34 -18.48 15.78 -3.01
N ILE A 35 -18.58 14.51 -2.57
CA ILE A 35 -19.79 13.96 -1.98
C ILE A 35 -19.69 14.05 -0.46
N GLU A 36 -20.72 14.62 0.14
CA GLU A 36 -20.86 14.69 1.59
C GLU A 36 -21.94 13.72 2.08
N ASN A 37 -21.76 13.23 3.30
CA ASN A 37 -22.74 12.40 3.99
C ASN A 37 -23.15 11.11 3.25
N ALA A 38 -22.18 10.44 2.61
CA ALA A 38 -22.36 9.13 2.02
C ALA A 38 -21.79 8.02 2.92
N ALA A 39 -22.29 6.81 2.74
CA ALA A 39 -21.80 5.59 3.36
C ALA A 39 -22.08 4.37 2.48
N PHE A 40 -21.35 3.28 2.72
CA PHE A 40 -21.62 1.95 2.15
C PHE A 40 -21.19 0.86 3.12
N ALA A 41 -21.75 -0.34 2.98
CA ALA A 41 -21.35 -1.48 3.78
C ALA A 41 -20.13 -2.18 3.15
N VAL A 42 -19.20 -2.65 3.99
CA VAL A 42 -18.06 -3.48 3.58
C VAL A 42 -18.17 -4.81 4.30
N ARG A 43 -18.24 -5.90 3.54
CA ARG A 43 -18.17 -7.25 4.07
C ARG A 43 -16.88 -7.93 3.63
N ILE A 44 -16.20 -8.58 4.55
CA ILE A 44 -14.99 -9.36 4.27
C ILE A 44 -15.32 -10.83 4.45
N THR A 45 -15.15 -11.60 3.38
CA THR A 45 -15.50 -13.02 3.28
C THR A 45 -14.36 -13.82 2.63
N ASP A 46 -14.57 -15.12 2.41
CA ASP A 46 -13.63 -16.02 1.71
C ASP A 46 -14.08 -16.34 0.27
N ASP A 47 -13.36 -17.29 -0.38
CA ASP A 47 -13.67 -17.73 -1.74
C ASP A 47 -15.06 -18.35 -1.86
N GLU A 48 -15.54 -19.08 -0.85
CA GLU A 48 -16.86 -19.74 -0.88
C GLU A 48 -17.98 -18.70 -0.73
N GLY A 49 -17.85 -17.78 0.21
CA GLY A 49 -18.84 -16.72 0.45
C GLY A 49 -19.00 -15.80 -0.75
N ILE A 50 -17.89 -15.30 -1.34
CA ILE A 50 -17.98 -14.42 -2.50
C ILE A 50 -18.45 -15.16 -3.77
N ARG A 51 -18.07 -16.43 -3.96
CA ARG A 51 -18.57 -17.29 -5.05
C ARG A 51 -20.07 -17.49 -4.97
N ALA A 52 -20.59 -17.77 -3.76
CA ALA A 52 -22.03 -17.92 -3.53
C ALA A 52 -22.80 -16.64 -3.91
N LEU A 53 -22.30 -15.47 -3.51
CA LEU A 53 -22.88 -14.17 -3.85
C LEU A 53 -22.80 -13.89 -5.36
N ASN A 54 -21.64 -14.15 -5.99
CA ASN A 54 -21.46 -13.95 -7.43
C ASN A 54 -22.42 -14.82 -8.25
N ARG A 55 -22.61 -16.08 -7.81
CA ARG A 55 -23.59 -16.98 -8.42
C ARG A 55 -25.04 -16.50 -8.23
N ALA A 56 -25.39 -16.08 -7.00
CA ALA A 56 -26.75 -15.66 -6.70
C ALA A 56 -27.15 -14.34 -7.38
N MET A 57 -26.25 -13.38 -7.44
CA MET A 57 -26.54 -12.01 -7.88
C MET A 57 -26.18 -11.74 -9.34
N ARG A 58 -25.17 -12.43 -9.89
CA ARG A 58 -24.65 -12.22 -11.25
C ARG A 58 -24.75 -13.45 -12.15
N ASN A 59 -25.18 -14.60 -11.60
CA ASN A 59 -25.21 -15.90 -12.29
C ASN A 59 -23.81 -16.37 -12.79
N ILE A 60 -22.75 -16.00 -12.07
CA ILE A 60 -21.36 -16.38 -12.36
C ILE A 60 -20.86 -17.27 -11.23
N ASP A 61 -20.54 -18.53 -11.55
CA ASP A 61 -20.06 -19.51 -10.56
C ASP A 61 -18.53 -19.51 -10.45
N SER A 62 -17.97 -18.39 -10.02
CA SER A 62 -16.54 -18.23 -9.75
C SER A 62 -16.29 -17.24 -8.62
N ALA A 63 -15.23 -17.47 -7.85
CA ALA A 63 -14.73 -16.50 -6.90
C ALA A 63 -14.04 -15.33 -7.63
N THR A 64 -14.15 -14.12 -7.07
CA THR A 64 -13.44 -12.91 -7.49
C THR A 64 -12.79 -12.27 -6.26
N ASP A 65 -12.08 -11.18 -6.43
CA ASP A 65 -11.45 -10.38 -5.37
C ASP A 65 -12.43 -9.45 -4.67
N VAL A 66 -13.29 -8.77 -5.42
CA VAL A 66 -14.27 -7.83 -4.89
C VAL A 66 -15.57 -7.85 -5.72
N LEU A 67 -16.69 -7.59 -5.06
CA LEU A 67 -17.99 -7.35 -5.68
C LEU A 67 -18.57 -6.05 -5.12
N SER A 68 -19.09 -5.22 -6.03
CA SER A 68 -19.80 -3.99 -5.70
C SER A 68 -21.27 -4.11 -6.11
N PHE A 69 -22.17 -3.75 -5.19
CA PHE A 69 -23.62 -3.78 -5.38
C PHE A 69 -24.21 -2.38 -5.15
N PRO A 70 -24.26 -1.54 -6.21
CA PRO A 70 -24.72 -0.16 -6.06
C PRO A 70 -26.24 -0.10 -5.82
N THR A 71 -26.68 0.73 -4.86
CA THR A 71 -28.10 1.11 -4.69
C THR A 71 -28.48 2.19 -5.69
N VAL A 72 -27.54 3.05 -6.08
CA VAL A 72 -27.76 4.13 -7.03
C VAL A 72 -27.33 3.71 -8.43
N GLN A 73 -28.25 3.78 -9.40
CA GLN A 73 -27.90 3.60 -10.81
C GLN A 73 -27.70 4.94 -11.49
N PHE A 74 -26.53 5.14 -12.07
CA PHE A 74 -26.21 6.35 -12.85
C PHE A 74 -26.41 6.13 -14.34
N PRO A 75 -26.76 7.17 -15.13
CA PRO A 75 -26.78 7.06 -16.59
C PRO A 75 -25.36 6.78 -17.13
N ALA A 76 -25.27 6.13 -18.29
CA ALA A 76 -24.00 5.85 -18.92
C ALA A 76 -23.12 7.12 -19.03
N GLY A 77 -21.86 7.02 -18.61
CA GLY A 77 -20.88 8.11 -18.59
C GLY A 77 -21.16 9.22 -17.56
N LYS A 78 -22.03 8.95 -16.57
CA LYS A 78 -22.31 9.87 -15.45
C LYS A 78 -21.91 9.24 -14.12
N THR A 79 -21.36 10.06 -13.24
CA THR A 79 -20.98 9.67 -11.89
C THR A 79 -21.84 10.35 -10.83
N ALA A 80 -21.57 10.06 -9.60
CA ALA A 80 -22.31 10.59 -8.45
C ALA A 80 -22.34 12.12 -8.43
N LYS A 81 -21.23 12.80 -8.72
CA LYS A 81 -21.15 14.29 -8.78
C LYS A 81 -22.03 14.89 -9.84
N ASP A 82 -22.27 14.18 -10.96
CA ASP A 82 -23.13 14.64 -12.05
C ASP A 82 -24.62 14.48 -11.74
N CYS A 83 -24.95 13.65 -10.73
CA CYS A 83 -26.32 13.24 -10.44
C CYS A 83 -26.75 13.48 -8.98
N PRO A 84 -26.57 14.69 -8.41
CA PRO A 84 -26.81 14.94 -6.98
C PRO A 84 -28.28 14.73 -6.57
N LYS A 85 -29.23 14.87 -7.51
CA LYS A 85 -30.65 14.59 -7.25
C LYS A 85 -30.95 13.09 -7.09
N ARG A 86 -30.18 12.22 -7.74
CA ARG A 86 -30.31 10.77 -7.58
C ARG A 86 -29.74 10.34 -6.23
N LEU A 87 -28.57 10.83 -5.87
CA LEU A 87 -27.97 10.59 -4.56
C LEU A 87 -28.91 10.92 -3.40
N LYS A 88 -29.56 12.09 -3.45
CA LYS A 88 -30.49 12.53 -2.39
C LYS A 88 -31.71 11.63 -2.21
N ARG A 89 -32.06 10.81 -3.18
CA ARG A 89 -33.18 9.84 -3.06
C ARG A 89 -32.83 8.65 -2.19
N GLU A 90 -31.54 8.30 -2.12
CA GLU A 90 -31.00 7.19 -1.33
C GLU A 90 -30.54 7.65 0.08
N TYR A 91 -31.00 8.85 0.50
CA TYR A 91 -30.75 9.32 1.85
C TYR A 91 -31.54 8.50 2.86
N ASP A 92 -30.84 7.83 3.76
CA ASP A 92 -31.40 7.08 4.86
C ASP A 92 -31.51 8.01 6.09
N PRO A 93 -32.74 8.35 6.53
CA PRO A 93 -32.94 9.23 7.68
C PRO A 93 -32.49 8.61 9.01
N TYR A 94 -32.42 7.29 9.13
CA TYR A 94 -31.95 6.62 10.34
C TYR A 94 -30.42 6.69 10.46
N MET A 95 -29.73 6.50 9.36
CA MET A 95 -28.27 6.64 9.31
C MET A 95 -27.82 8.08 9.20
N GLY A 96 -28.68 8.99 8.75
CA GLY A 96 -28.35 10.38 8.43
C GLY A 96 -27.40 10.52 7.22
N LYS A 97 -27.38 9.50 6.32
CA LYS A 97 -26.44 9.38 5.21
C LYS A 97 -27.08 8.86 3.93
N ILE A 98 -26.41 9.09 2.82
CA ILE A 98 -26.73 8.51 1.52
C ILE A 98 -26.14 7.11 1.48
N ASN A 99 -26.96 6.08 1.36
CA ASN A 99 -26.49 4.71 1.18
C ASN A 99 -26.12 4.47 -0.30
N LEU A 100 -24.83 4.20 -0.56
CA LEU A 100 -24.33 3.92 -1.92
C LEU A 100 -24.41 2.45 -2.30
N GLY A 101 -24.54 1.54 -1.32
CA GLY A 101 -24.64 0.10 -1.55
C GLY A 101 -23.68 -0.73 -0.72
N ASP A 102 -23.28 -1.88 -1.25
CA ASP A 102 -22.45 -2.86 -0.57
C ASP A 102 -21.18 -3.19 -1.35
N CYS A 103 -20.08 -3.35 -0.62
CA CYS A 103 -18.81 -3.87 -1.08
C CYS A 103 -18.55 -5.23 -0.39
N VAL A 104 -18.19 -6.25 -1.15
CA VAL A 104 -17.81 -7.56 -0.60
C VAL A 104 -16.40 -7.90 -1.06
N ILE A 105 -15.47 -8.02 -0.13
CA ILE A 105 -14.04 -8.29 -0.39
C ILE A 105 -13.72 -9.74 -0.04
N ASN A 106 -13.02 -10.42 -0.93
CA ASN A 106 -12.48 -11.75 -0.72
C ASN A 106 -11.10 -11.65 -0.06
N LEU A 107 -11.00 -12.03 1.20
CA LEU A 107 -9.75 -11.94 1.95
C LEU A 107 -8.65 -12.83 1.36
N ASN A 108 -8.97 -14.06 0.92
CA ASN A 108 -7.98 -14.98 0.36
C ASN A 108 -7.34 -14.40 -0.90
N ARG A 109 -8.15 -13.78 -1.77
CA ARG A 109 -7.65 -13.09 -2.97
C ARG A 109 -6.86 -11.84 -2.63
N ALA A 110 -7.31 -11.06 -1.65
CA ALA A 110 -6.58 -9.88 -1.19
C ALA A 110 -5.19 -10.25 -0.65
N VAL A 111 -5.06 -11.32 0.13
CA VAL A 111 -3.76 -11.85 0.59
C VAL A 111 -2.89 -12.27 -0.58
N GLN A 112 -3.43 -13.07 -1.51
CA GLN A 112 -2.69 -13.53 -2.69
C GLN A 112 -2.20 -12.35 -3.55
N GLN A 113 -3.05 -11.37 -3.81
CA GLN A 113 -2.70 -10.17 -4.60
C GLN A 113 -1.66 -9.30 -3.90
N ALA A 114 -1.77 -9.14 -2.57
CA ALA A 114 -0.77 -8.43 -1.77
C ALA A 114 0.62 -9.08 -1.88
N GLU A 115 0.69 -10.41 -1.81
CA GLU A 115 1.93 -11.18 -2.00
C GLU A 115 2.46 -11.06 -3.44
N GLU A 116 1.58 -11.23 -4.44
CA GLU A 116 1.94 -11.16 -5.87
C GLU A 116 2.49 -9.79 -6.26
N TYR A 117 1.87 -8.72 -5.76
CA TYR A 117 2.26 -7.34 -6.04
C TYR A 117 3.29 -6.78 -5.04
N GLY A 118 3.70 -7.56 -4.05
CA GLY A 118 4.75 -7.22 -3.10
C GLY A 118 4.42 -6.01 -2.23
N HIS A 119 3.18 -5.87 -1.77
CA HIS A 119 2.77 -4.80 -0.87
C HIS A 119 1.95 -5.31 0.32
N PRO A 120 1.80 -4.54 1.41
CA PRO A 120 1.06 -4.97 2.59
C PRO A 120 -0.42 -5.28 2.27
N LEU A 121 -1.00 -6.26 3.00
CA LEU A 121 -2.42 -6.60 2.91
C LEU A 121 -3.32 -5.39 3.21
N THR A 122 -2.92 -4.51 4.13
CA THR A 122 -3.62 -3.27 4.44
C THR A 122 -3.78 -2.37 3.22
N ARG A 123 -2.75 -2.30 2.35
CA ARG A 123 -2.83 -1.55 1.09
C ARG A 123 -3.79 -2.21 0.11
N GLU A 124 -3.79 -3.55 0.02
CA GLU A 124 -4.72 -4.25 -0.88
C GLU A 124 -6.17 -4.06 -0.46
N LEU A 125 -6.46 -4.21 0.84
CA LEU A 125 -7.79 -3.93 1.38
C LEU A 125 -8.23 -2.48 1.12
N ALA A 126 -7.33 -1.52 1.29
CA ALA A 126 -7.57 -0.12 0.99
C ALA A 126 -7.87 0.08 -0.51
N TYR A 127 -7.10 -0.57 -1.40
CA TYR A 127 -7.31 -0.50 -2.85
C TYR A 127 -8.65 -1.10 -3.26
N LEU A 128 -8.98 -2.32 -2.83
CA LEU A 128 -10.25 -2.97 -3.14
C LEU A 128 -11.47 -2.18 -2.62
N THR A 129 -11.31 -1.54 -1.45
CA THR A 129 -12.33 -0.63 -0.89
C THR A 129 -12.50 0.63 -1.74
N ALA A 130 -11.41 1.28 -2.16
CA ALA A 130 -11.46 2.44 -3.03
C ALA A 130 -12.06 2.09 -4.40
N HIS A 131 -11.62 0.98 -5.00
CA HIS A 131 -12.15 0.44 -6.25
C HIS A 131 -13.66 0.23 -6.18
N SER A 132 -14.13 -0.43 -5.12
CA SER A 132 -15.56 -0.61 -4.90
C SER A 132 -16.29 0.71 -4.70
N ALA A 133 -15.73 1.64 -3.89
CA ALA A 133 -16.34 2.94 -3.67
C ALA A 133 -16.55 3.72 -4.98
N PHE A 134 -15.57 3.71 -5.90
CA PHE A 134 -15.72 4.36 -7.19
C PHE A 134 -16.76 3.66 -8.08
N HIS A 135 -16.86 2.32 -8.07
CA HIS A 135 -17.95 1.62 -8.73
C HIS A 135 -19.32 2.02 -8.15
N LEU A 136 -19.48 2.11 -6.83
CA LEU A 136 -20.70 2.55 -6.17
C LEU A 136 -21.06 4.00 -6.53
N MET A 137 -20.06 4.82 -6.87
CA MET A 137 -20.23 6.19 -7.34
C MET A 137 -20.41 6.33 -8.87
N GLY A 138 -20.52 5.19 -9.60
CA GLY A 138 -20.85 5.16 -11.03
C GLY A 138 -19.66 5.19 -11.98
N TYR A 139 -18.45 4.97 -11.49
CA TYR A 139 -17.29 4.71 -12.34
C TYR A 139 -17.31 3.27 -12.85
N ASP A 140 -16.77 3.06 -14.04
CA ASP A 140 -16.63 1.75 -14.65
C ASP A 140 -15.27 1.65 -15.36
N HIS A 141 -14.92 0.46 -15.84
CA HIS A 141 -13.67 0.19 -16.54
C HIS A 141 -13.86 -0.72 -17.76
N MET A 142 -15.00 -0.58 -18.45
CA MET A 142 -15.36 -1.39 -19.62
C MET A 142 -14.47 -1.12 -20.84
N ASN A 143 -13.81 0.03 -20.90
CA ASN A 143 -12.85 0.38 -21.94
C ASN A 143 -11.61 1.03 -21.33
N GLU A 144 -10.52 1.17 -22.10
CA GLU A 144 -9.24 1.68 -21.61
C GLU A 144 -9.30 3.13 -21.09
N GLU A 145 -10.20 3.95 -21.65
CA GLU A 145 -10.36 5.34 -21.24
C GLU A 145 -11.05 5.44 -19.85
N GLU A 146 -12.15 4.70 -19.67
CA GLU A 146 -12.84 4.60 -18.38
C GLU A 146 -11.94 4.00 -17.30
N LYS A 147 -11.21 2.92 -17.65
CA LYS A 147 -10.24 2.28 -16.77
C LYS A 147 -9.15 3.25 -16.30
N LYS A 148 -8.63 4.09 -17.21
CA LYS A 148 -7.64 5.10 -16.85
C LYS A 148 -8.22 6.14 -15.89
N VAL A 149 -9.41 6.67 -16.21
CA VAL A 149 -10.08 7.68 -15.37
C VAL A 149 -10.35 7.12 -13.97
N MET A 150 -10.91 5.92 -13.87
CA MET A 150 -11.18 5.28 -12.57
C MET A 150 -9.91 5.07 -11.78
N ARG A 151 -8.83 4.58 -12.41
CA ARG A 151 -7.53 4.39 -11.77
C ARG A 151 -6.91 5.69 -11.27
N ASP A 152 -7.00 6.77 -12.04
CA ASP A 152 -6.51 8.09 -11.62
C ASP A 152 -7.26 8.60 -10.38
N MET A 153 -8.56 8.30 -10.26
CA MET A 153 -9.36 8.64 -9.09
C MET A 153 -9.02 7.80 -7.86
N GLU A 154 -8.82 6.48 -8.03
CA GLU A 154 -8.36 5.56 -6.99
C GLU A 154 -7.02 6.02 -6.42
N GLU A 155 -6.02 6.24 -7.28
CA GLU A 155 -4.69 6.69 -6.86
C GLU A 155 -4.72 8.08 -6.22
N LYS A 156 -5.59 8.98 -6.67
CA LYS A 156 -5.77 10.29 -6.05
C LYS A 156 -6.34 10.18 -4.62
N ALA A 157 -7.37 9.36 -4.43
CA ALA A 157 -7.96 9.14 -3.12
C ALA A 157 -6.97 8.47 -2.16
N LEU A 158 -6.34 7.35 -2.57
CA LEU A 158 -5.36 6.64 -1.79
C LEU A 158 -4.11 7.48 -1.52
N GLY A 159 -3.65 8.24 -2.53
CA GLY A 159 -2.51 9.15 -2.40
C GLY A 159 -2.72 10.25 -1.36
N SER A 160 -3.96 10.74 -1.19
CA SER A 160 -4.28 11.72 -0.14
C SER A 160 -4.09 11.18 1.28
N LEU A 161 -4.09 9.85 1.43
CA LEU A 161 -3.86 9.13 2.68
C LEU A 161 -2.43 8.57 2.82
N GLY A 162 -1.55 8.85 1.84
CA GLY A 162 -0.22 8.24 1.78
C GLY A 162 -0.20 6.76 1.34
N ILE A 163 -1.35 6.18 0.97
CA ILE A 163 -1.50 4.79 0.52
C ILE A 163 -1.26 4.73 -0.99
N THR A 164 -0.02 4.86 -1.43
CA THR A 164 0.31 4.88 -2.86
C THR A 164 0.99 3.59 -3.28
N ARG A 165 0.87 3.26 -4.56
CA ARG A 165 1.68 2.18 -5.14
C ARG A 165 3.14 2.62 -5.12
N ILE A 166 4.01 1.75 -4.58
CA ILE A 166 5.45 1.95 -4.63
C ILE A 166 5.94 1.42 -5.98
N ASP A 167 6.60 2.28 -6.74
CA ASP A 167 7.30 1.86 -7.95
C ASP A 167 8.66 1.28 -7.57
N TYR A 168 8.70 -0.05 -7.40
CA TYR A 168 9.90 -0.77 -7.01
C TYR A 168 11.00 -0.71 -8.07
N ASP A 169 10.63 -0.67 -9.35
CA ASP A 169 11.59 -0.56 -10.45
C ASP A 169 12.29 0.80 -10.41
N ALA A 170 11.53 1.88 -10.26
CA ALA A 170 12.08 3.22 -10.13
C ALA A 170 12.95 3.36 -8.86
N LEU A 171 12.52 2.78 -7.73
CA LEU A 171 13.28 2.83 -6.48
C LEU A 171 14.59 2.02 -6.60
N PHE A 172 14.53 0.84 -7.23
CA PHE A 172 15.70 0.01 -7.48
C PHE A 172 16.68 0.66 -8.46
N ALA A 173 16.19 1.34 -9.51
CA ALA A 173 17.02 2.10 -10.43
C ALA A 173 17.81 3.21 -9.72
N LYS A 174 17.19 3.96 -8.81
CA LYS A 174 17.88 4.97 -7.98
C LYS A 174 18.94 4.36 -7.07
N ALA A 175 18.70 3.17 -6.50
CA ALA A 175 19.71 2.45 -5.74
C ALA A 175 20.91 2.05 -6.63
N CYS A 176 20.66 1.65 -7.90
CA CYS A 176 21.72 1.38 -8.87
C CYS A 176 22.56 2.63 -9.17
N GLU A 177 21.92 3.78 -9.35
CA GLU A 177 22.62 5.07 -9.57
C GLU A 177 23.46 5.46 -8.36
N ALA A 178 22.92 5.33 -7.14
CA ALA A 178 23.65 5.60 -5.91
C ALA A 178 24.89 4.72 -5.74
N MET A 179 24.83 3.44 -6.17
CA MET A 179 25.95 2.50 -6.10
C MET A 179 27.18 2.97 -6.88
N GLU A 180 27.01 3.75 -7.93
CA GLU A 180 28.16 4.23 -8.74
C GLU A 180 29.11 5.14 -7.94
N ASN A 181 28.62 5.76 -6.86
CA ASN A 181 29.39 6.60 -5.96
C ASN A 181 30.07 5.83 -4.82
N ALA A 182 29.92 4.51 -4.74
CA ALA A 182 30.46 3.71 -3.65
C ALA A 182 32.01 3.72 -3.62
N TYR A 183 32.56 3.88 -2.41
CA TYR A 183 34.01 3.85 -2.18
C TYR A 183 34.44 2.55 -1.52
N CYS A 184 34.88 1.58 -2.32
CA CYS A 184 35.17 0.21 -1.89
C CYS A 184 36.58 -0.24 -2.35
N PRO A 185 37.67 0.39 -1.84
CA PRO A 185 39.03 0.07 -2.30
C PRO A 185 39.51 -1.32 -1.84
N TYR A 186 38.92 -1.89 -0.79
CA TYR A 186 39.34 -3.16 -0.19
C TYR A 186 38.54 -4.35 -0.75
N SER A 187 37.23 -4.35 -0.52
CA SER A 187 36.37 -5.48 -0.96
C SER A 187 36.07 -5.48 -2.45
N LYS A 188 36.13 -4.32 -3.11
CA LYS A 188 35.63 -4.08 -4.48
C LYS A 188 34.13 -4.36 -4.64
N PHE A 189 33.39 -4.53 -3.54
CA PHE A 189 31.96 -4.80 -3.53
C PHE A 189 31.18 -3.53 -3.29
N ARG A 190 30.67 -2.92 -4.38
CA ARG A 190 29.86 -1.72 -4.33
C ARG A 190 28.41 -2.07 -4.00
N VAL A 191 27.81 -1.27 -3.12
CA VAL A 191 26.41 -1.37 -2.73
C VAL A 191 25.77 0.00 -2.81
N GLY A 192 24.59 0.07 -3.38
CA GLY A 192 23.74 1.26 -3.37
C GLY A 192 22.43 0.98 -2.65
N ALA A 193 21.84 2.00 -2.05
CA ALA A 193 20.55 1.95 -1.43
C ALA A 193 19.75 3.21 -1.74
N CYS A 194 18.41 3.07 -1.81
CA CYS A 194 17.49 4.18 -1.92
C CYS A 194 16.29 3.94 -0.99
N ILE A 195 16.06 4.85 -0.04
CA ILE A 195 14.90 4.85 0.84
C ILE A 195 13.82 5.73 0.22
N LEU A 196 12.59 5.22 0.17
CA LEU A 196 11.38 6.01 -0.05
C LEU A 196 10.78 6.34 1.32
N ALA A 197 10.64 7.61 1.64
CA ALA A 197 9.94 8.06 2.82
C ALA A 197 8.41 8.10 2.59
N GLU A 198 7.61 8.12 3.66
CA GLU A 198 6.14 8.23 3.56
C GLU A 198 5.69 9.53 2.88
N ASP A 199 6.47 10.62 3.00
CA ASP A 199 6.22 11.88 2.31
C ASP A 199 6.62 11.88 0.81
N ARG A 200 6.93 10.71 0.25
CA ARG A 200 7.26 10.45 -1.16
C ARG A 200 8.64 10.94 -1.61
N ARG A 201 9.44 11.52 -0.76
CA ARG A 201 10.84 11.84 -1.06
C ARG A 201 11.70 10.58 -1.05
N THR A 202 12.70 10.56 -1.92
CA THR A 202 13.70 9.48 -1.96
C THR A 202 15.04 9.95 -1.45
N PHE A 203 15.76 9.05 -0.77
CA PHE A 203 17.06 9.35 -0.15
C PHE A 203 18.04 8.24 -0.51
N GLU A 204 19.08 8.61 -1.22
CA GLU A 204 20.08 7.71 -1.74
C GLU A 204 21.28 7.59 -0.80
N GLY A 205 21.93 6.43 -0.83
CA GLY A 205 23.15 6.15 -0.09
C GLY A 205 23.98 5.08 -0.78
N CYS A 206 25.28 5.10 -0.57
CA CYS A 206 26.18 4.06 -1.01
C CYS A 206 27.12 3.64 0.13
N ASN A 207 27.69 2.45 0.03
CA ASN A 207 28.68 2.03 1.02
C ASN A 207 30.02 2.72 0.79
N PHE A 208 30.71 3.00 1.89
CA PHE A 208 32.12 3.37 1.83
C PHE A 208 32.94 2.59 2.86
N GLU A 209 34.13 2.26 2.47
CA GLU A 209 35.09 1.52 3.29
C GLU A 209 36.17 2.45 3.86
N ASN A 210 36.78 2.01 4.93
CA ASN A 210 37.85 2.72 5.59
C ASN A 210 38.92 1.73 6.03
N ALA A 211 40.19 2.14 6.09
CA ALA A 211 41.28 1.32 6.63
C ALA A 211 41.02 0.86 8.07
N SER A 212 40.32 1.70 8.85
CA SER A 212 39.71 1.30 10.10
C SER A 212 38.32 0.73 9.79
N TYR A 213 38.17 -0.59 9.68
CA TYR A 213 36.94 -1.25 9.28
C TYR A 213 35.68 -0.79 10.01
N PRO A 214 35.69 -0.56 11.35
CA PRO A 214 34.52 -0.05 12.05
C PRO A 214 34.05 1.34 11.61
N ALA A 215 34.91 2.13 10.96
CA ALA A 215 34.56 3.46 10.46
C ALA A 215 33.85 3.42 9.09
N GLY A 216 33.80 2.25 8.44
CA GLY A 216 33.00 2.04 7.23
C GLY A 216 31.48 2.04 7.53
N ILE A 217 30.70 2.38 6.52
CA ILE A 217 29.23 2.40 6.64
C ILE A 217 28.55 1.72 5.44
N CYS A 218 27.47 1.00 5.70
CA CYS A 218 26.66 0.36 4.66
C CYS A 218 25.77 1.38 3.95
N ALA A 219 25.42 1.09 2.70
CA ALA A 219 24.60 1.95 1.85
C ALA A 219 23.24 2.30 2.50
N GLU A 220 22.59 1.33 3.16
CA GLU A 220 21.31 1.52 3.82
C GLU A 220 21.38 2.54 4.95
N ARG A 221 22.47 2.51 5.76
CA ARG A 221 22.67 3.49 6.83
C ARG A 221 23.05 4.87 6.30
N CYS A 222 23.75 4.95 5.17
CA CYS A 222 23.97 6.21 4.47
C CYS A 222 22.65 6.81 4.00
N ALA A 223 21.78 6.00 3.36
CA ALA A 223 20.47 6.44 2.91
C ALA A 223 19.58 6.88 4.10
N ALA A 224 19.58 6.12 5.20
CA ALA A 224 18.84 6.47 6.41
C ALA A 224 19.34 7.78 7.03
N ALA A 225 20.66 7.97 7.15
CA ALA A 225 21.25 9.21 7.65
C ALA A 225 20.87 10.42 6.75
N ASN A 226 20.89 10.22 5.43
CA ASN A 226 20.45 11.21 4.46
C ASN A 226 18.97 11.58 4.66
N ALA A 227 18.11 10.59 4.81
CA ALA A 227 16.68 10.79 5.09
C ALA A 227 16.45 11.60 6.38
N ILE A 228 17.13 11.21 7.47
CA ILE A 228 17.01 11.84 8.79
C ILE A 228 17.47 13.30 8.77
N VAL A 229 18.59 13.61 8.12
CA VAL A 229 19.12 14.98 7.98
C VAL A 229 18.12 15.89 7.26
N HIS A 230 17.36 15.33 6.29
CA HIS A 230 16.34 16.06 5.56
C HIS A 230 14.94 16.01 6.21
N GLY A 231 14.84 15.54 7.45
CA GLY A 231 13.61 15.58 8.26
C GLY A 231 12.67 14.40 8.07
N ALA A 232 12.98 13.42 7.22
CA ALA A 232 12.19 12.21 7.12
C ALA A 232 12.35 11.34 8.38
N ARG A 233 11.24 10.81 8.91
CA ARG A 233 11.21 10.00 10.14
C ARG A 233 10.44 8.70 9.95
N ARG A 234 9.74 8.51 8.84
CA ARG A 234 8.99 7.32 8.52
C ARG A 234 9.36 6.86 7.12
N PHE A 235 9.70 5.57 6.98
CA PHE A 235 10.13 4.98 5.73
C PHE A 235 9.02 4.08 5.17
N ALA A 236 8.74 4.20 3.87
CA ALA A 236 7.71 3.44 3.16
C ALA A 236 8.29 2.25 2.38
N ALA A 237 9.56 2.31 1.97
CA ALA A 237 10.28 1.22 1.33
C ALA A 237 11.78 1.50 1.29
N ILE A 238 12.59 0.46 1.06
CA ILE A 238 14.00 0.58 0.74
C ILE A 238 14.38 -0.37 -0.39
N ALA A 239 15.15 0.12 -1.37
CA ALA A 239 15.84 -0.70 -2.36
C ALA A 239 17.34 -0.77 -2.06
N VAL A 240 17.93 -1.96 -2.24
CA VAL A 240 19.36 -2.23 -2.02
C VAL A 240 19.89 -3.06 -3.18
N VAL A 241 21.00 -2.63 -3.79
CA VAL A 241 21.63 -3.32 -4.90
C VAL A 241 23.10 -3.58 -4.64
N GLY A 242 23.56 -4.77 -4.94
CA GLY A 242 24.97 -5.14 -4.92
C GLY A 242 25.55 -5.25 -6.34
N SER A 243 26.81 -4.88 -6.51
CA SER A 243 27.48 -4.89 -7.83
C SER A 243 27.67 -6.29 -8.41
N THR A 244 28.17 -7.25 -7.63
CA THR A 244 28.56 -8.60 -8.09
C THR A 244 27.78 -9.72 -7.43
N ALA A 245 27.04 -9.44 -6.37
CA ALA A 245 26.15 -10.36 -5.67
C ALA A 245 24.96 -9.60 -5.09
N VAL A 246 23.93 -10.33 -4.65
CA VAL A 246 22.80 -9.76 -3.92
C VAL A 246 23.27 -9.22 -2.56
N ALA A 247 22.97 -7.95 -2.27
CA ALA A 247 23.41 -7.26 -1.05
C ALA A 247 22.29 -7.25 -0.01
N TRP A 248 22.09 -8.36 0.70
CA TRP A 248 21.13 -8.39 1.82
C TRP A 248 21.56 -7.44 2.94
N PRO A 249 20.65 -6.61 3.48
CA PRO A 249 20.93 -5.75 4.61
C PRO A 249 21.52 -6.52 5.80
N CYS A 250 22.62 -6.05 6.36
CA CYS A 250 23.21 -6.65 7.55
C CYS A 250 22.33 -6.39 8.80
N GLY A 251 22.58 -7.11 9.92
CA GLY A 251 21.77 -6.99 11.13
C GLY A 251 21.66 -5.57 11.67
N ILE A 252 22.76 -4.78 11.62
CA ILE A 252 22.75 -3.38 12.06
C ILE A 252 21.84 -2.54 11.15
N CYS A 253 21.89 -2.76 9.82
CA CYS A 253 21.04 -2.02 8.88
C CYS A 253 19.56 -2.34 9.09
N ARG A 254 19.21 -3.62 9.30
CA ARG A 254 17.84 -4.05 9.60
C ARG A 254 17.30 -3.36 10.86
N GLN A 255 18.12 -3.31 11.93
CA GLN A 255 17.75 -2.65 13.17
C GLN A 255 17.58 -1.13 13.00
N VAL A 256 18.43 -0.46 12.19
CA VAL A 256 18.27 0.96 11.87
C VAL A 256 16.97 1.21 11.11
N LEU A 257 16.61 0.33 10.16
CA LEU A 257 15.34 0.45 9.44
C LEU A 257 14.15 0.27 10.36
N ARG A 258 14.24 -0.64 11.35
CA ARG A 258 13.16 -0.93 12.31
C ARG A 258 12.79 0.27 13.19
N GLU A 259 13.73 1.18 13.43
CA GLU A 259 13.49 2.43 14.17
C GLU A 259 12.51 3.39 13.46
N PHE A 260 12.51 3.37 12.12
CA PHE A 260 11.76 4.32 11.29
C PHE A 260 10.65 3.66 10.47
N SER A 261 10.35 2.39 10.71
CA SER A 261 9.32 1.63 10.00
C SER A 261 8.83 0.46 10.84
N ASP A 262 7.70 -0.12 10.42
CA ASP A 262 7.18 -1.36 10.99
C ASP A 262 7.71 -2.60 10.24
N GLU A 263 7.20 -3.79 10.63
CA GLU A 263 7.59 -5.07 10.04
C GLU A 263 7.16 -5.23 8.58
N SER A 264 6.16 -4.48 8.14
CA SER A 264 5.63 -4.54 6.79
C SER A 264 6.48 -3.79 5.75
N LEU A 265 7.54 -3.05 6.17
CA LEU A 265 8.41 -2.30 5.27
C LEU A 265 8.93 -3.18 4.13
N PRO A 266 8.62 -2.88 2.86
CA PRO A 266 9.19 -3.59 1.72
C PRO A 266 10.70 -3.31 1.60
N VAL A 267 11.48 -4.38 1.58
CA VAL A 267 12.93 -4.37 1.36
C VAL A 267 13.21 -5.03 0.01
N ILE A 268 13.48 -4.21 -1.00
CA ILE A 268 13.74 -4.61 -2.38
C ILE A 268 15.24 -4.86 -2.51
N VAL A 269 15.65 -6.11 -2.70
CA VAL A 269 17.08 -6.49 -2.69
C VAL A 269 17.45 -7.20 -3.99
N GLY A 270 18.51 -6.74 -4.64
CA GLY A 270 18.91 -7.31 -5.90
C GLY A 270 20.40 -7.22 -6.22
N GLN A 271 20.72 -7.63 -7.43
CA GLN A 271 22.04 -7.55 -8.03
C GLN A 271 21.97 -6.77 -9.34
N LEU A 272 22.96 -5.93 -9.58
CA LEU A 272 23.06 -5.15 -10.84
C LEU A 272 22.91 -6.08 -12.06
N GLY A 273 21.97 -5.77 -12.93
CA GLY A 273 21.69 -6.49 -14.17
C GLY A 273 21.00 -7.86 -14.02
N LYS A 274 20.56 -8.24 -12.79
CA LYS A 274 19.84 -9.51 -12.54
C LYS A 274 18.47 -9.37 -11.91
N GLY A 275 17.98 -8.13 -11.71
CA GLY A 275 16.70 -7.86 -11.04
C GLY A 275 16.79 -7.96 -9.52
N TYR A 276 15.63 -8.02 -8.89
CA TYR A 276 15.49 -7.97 -7.43
C TYR A 276 14.43 -8.96 -6.92
N THR A 277 14.43 -9.16 -5.60
CA THR A 277 13.41 -9.85 -4.82
C THR A 277 12.91 -8.91 -3.74
N VAL A 278 11.65 -8.99 -3.38
CA VAL A 278 11.06 -8.21 -2.29
C VAL A 278 10.86 -9.12 -1.07
N ARG A 279 11.20 -8.61 0.11
CA ARG A 279 10.89 -9.19 1.42
C ARG A 279 10.38 -8.09 2.32
N THR A 280 9.66 -8.47 3.38
CA THR A 280 9.34 -7.51 4.43
C THR A 280 10.50 -7.40 5.44
N LEU A 281 10.56 -6.29 6.15
CA LEU A 281 11.56 -6.13 7.21
C LEU A 281 11.35 -7.16 8.32
N GLY A 282 10.09 -7.51 8.65
CA GLY A 282 9.75 -8.57 9.63
C GLY A 282 10.29 -9.95 9.24
N GLU A 283 10.23 -10.32 7.94
CA GLU A 283 10.86 -11.56 7.45
C GLU A 283 12.39 -11.55 7.63
N LEU A 284 13.02 -10.37 7.53
CA LEU A 284 14.47 -10.23 7.63
C LEU A 284 14.97 -10.02 9.06
N LEU A 285 14.14 -9.48 9.96
CA LEU A 285 14.43 -9.20 11.37
C LEU A 285 13.20 -9.58 12.22
N PRO A 286 12.91 -10.87 12.38
CA PRO A 286 11.87 -11.30 13.31
C PRO A 286 12.16 -10.79 14.72
N GLU A 287 11.13 -10.33 15.44
CA GLU A 287 11.24 -9.87 16.84
C GLU A 287 12.31 -8.76 17.03
N GLY A 288 12.47 -7.88 16.04
CA GLY A 288 13.38 -6.74 16.12
C GLY A 288 12.96 -5.76 17.23
N LEU A 289 13.95 -5.23 17.99
CA LEU A 289 13.71 -4.25 19.03
C LEU A 289 13.07 -2.96 18.47
N THR A 290 12.03 -2.48 19.14
CA THR A 290 11.27 -1.28 18.75
C THR A 290 11.41 -0.16 19.79
N PRO A 291 11.15 1.11 19.44
CA PRO A 291 11.07 2.21 20.41
C PRO A 291 10.02 1.95 21.50
N GLU A 292 8.89 1.33 21.14
CA GLU A 292 7.81 0.98 22.07
C GLU A 292 8.27 0.00 23.15
N ASP A 293 9.16 -0.94 22.84
CA ASP A 293 9.75 -1.89 23.81
C ASP A 293 10.55 -1.16 24.90
N LEU A 294 11.04 0.05 24.59
CA LEU A 294 11.74 0.93 25.50
C LEU A 294 10.83 2.01 26.11
N GLY A 295 9.52 1.95 25.85
CA GLY A 295 8.54 2.90 26.36
C GLY A 295 8.60 4.29 25.67
N VAL A 296 9.24 4.37 24.51
CA VAL A 296 9.36 5.60 23.71
C VAL A 296 8.30 5.57 22.61
N ARG A 297 7.52 6.64 22.50
CA ARG A 297 6.63 6.88 21.36
C ARG A 297 7.32 7.87 20.42
N VAL A 298 7.61 7.43 19.21
CA VAL A 298 8.26 8.20 18.16
C VAL A 298 7.24 8.70 17.15
#